data_a069fa2c245e9c0a9fbef170db46e375
#
_entry.id   a069fa2c245e9c0a9fbef170db46e375
#
_cell.length_a   1.000
_cell.length_b   1.000
_cell.length_c   1.000
_cell.angle_alpha   90.00
_cell.angle_beta   90.00
_cell.angle_gamma   90.00
#
_symmetry.space_group_name_H-M   'P 1'
#
loop_
_entity.id
_entity.type
_entity.pdbx_description
1 polymer ?
#
loop_
_entity_poly.entity_id
_entity_poly.type
_entity_poly.pdbx_seq_one_letter_code
_entity_poly.pdbx_strand_id
1 'polypeptide(L)'
;LLCAIGMEPPINAHADAIRDEKLKVLRSLKPWTQESLTQDVVRGQYSGGTSGGVKVPAYRDETGVNPNSNTETFVALRTEIANWRWAGVPFYIRTGKRLAGRDARIVINFRPTPHAIFSSNTEIGNRLVINLQPKDGLELHLLAQGQNNRQSRNAAAQALAPVQLDLDFDK
;
A
#
# COMPACT_ATOMS: atom_id res chain seq x y z
N LEU A 1 -6.46 -4.97 -6.62
CA LEU A 1 -6.38 -3.71 -5.86
C LEU A 1 -5.71 -2.60 -6.68
N LEU A 2 -4.50 -2.80 -7.25
CA LEU A 2 -3.81 -1.78 -8.04
C LEU A 2 -4.73 -1.13 -9.09
N CYS A 3 -5.40 -1.94 -9.91
CA CYS A 3 -6.29 -1.41 -10.94
C CYS A 3 -7.48 -0.63 -10.36
N ALA A 4 -8.04 -1.08 -9.23
CA ALA A 4 -9.16 -0.40 -8.59
C ALA A 4 -8.79 1.00 -8.07
N ILE A 5 -7.53 1.20 -7.67
CA ILE A 5 -7.01 2.51 -7.24
C ILE A 5 -6.56 3.35 -8.45
N GLY A 6 -5.97 2.70 -9.45
CA GLY A 6 -5.33 3.39 -10.58
C GLY A 6 -6.25 3.75 -11.73
N MET A 7 -7.43 3.09 -11.85
CA MET A 7 -8.33 3.29 -12.98
C MET A 7 -9.16 4.57 -12.85
N GLU A 8 -9.65 5.06 -13.98
CA GLU A 8 -10.70 6.07 -14.02
C GLU A 8 -12.08 5.44 -13.72
N PRO A 9 -13.06 6.23 -13.28
CA PRO A 9 -14.41 5.73 -13.11
C PRO A 9 -14.95 5.14 -14.42
N PRO A 10 -15.47 3.89 -14.41
CA PRO A 10 -16.10 3.33 -15.60
C PRO A 10 -17.40 4.08 -15.93
N ILE A 11 -17.79 4.10 -17.20
CA ILE A 11 -19.02 4.80 -17.66
C ILE A 11 -20.31 4.23 -17.06
N ASN A 12 -20.27 2.98 -16.58
CA ASN A 12 -21.35 2.29 -15.89
C ASN A 12 -20.78 1.09 -15.10
N ALA A 13 -21.64 0.40 -14.34
CA ALA A 13 -21.25 -0.74 -13.50
C ALA A 13 -21.22 -2.09 -14.25
N HIS A 14 -21.34 -2.11 -15.58
CA HIS A 14 -21.22 -3.35 -16.34
C HIS A 14 -19.79 -3.91 -16.28
N ALA A 15 -19.70 -5.24 -16.27
CA ALA A 15 -18.43 -5.94 -16.11
C ALA A 15 -17.39 -5.55 -17.17
N ASP A 16 -17.81 -5.33 -18.40
CA ASP A 16 -16.92 -5.00 -19.51
C ASP A 16 -16.37 -3.57 -19.36
N ALA A 17 -17.20 -2.59 -18.99
CA ALA A 17 -16.75 -1.24 -18.73
C ALA A 17 -15.69 -1.20 -17.60
N ILE A 18 -15.92 -1.98 -16.53
CA ILE A 18 -14.95 -2.10 -15.42
C ILE A 18 -13.66 -2.79 -15.89
N ARG A 19 -13.77 -3.83 -16.74
CA ARG A 19 -12.59 -4.52 -17.30
C ARG A 19 -11.76 -3.63 -18.18
N ASP A 20 -12.40 -2.80 -19.01
CA ASP A 20 -11.72 -1.89 -19.91
C ASP A 20 -10.88 -0.87 -19.15
N GLU A 21 -11.43 -0.27 -18.08
CA GLU A 21 -10.68 0.66 -17.25
C GLU A 21 -9.50 -0.04 -16.53
N LYS A 22 -9.71 -1.25 -15.99
CA LYS A 22 -8.62 -2.05 -15.41
C LYS A 22 -7.53 -2.37 -16.44
N LEU A 23 -7.92 -2.70 -17.66
CA LEU A 23 -6.99 -3.02 -18.74
C LEU A 23 -6.14 -1.82 -19.15
N LYS A 24 -6.71 -0.61 -19.16
CA LYS A 24 -5.94 0.63 -19.39
C LYS A 24 -4.82 0.80 -18.37
N VAL A 25 -5.10 0.56 -17.09
CA VAL A 25 -4.08 0.61 -16.03
C VAL A 25 -2.98 -0.42 -16.28
N LEU A 26 -3.36 -1.68 -16.56
CA LEU A 26 -2.39 -2.76 -16.79
C LEU A 26 -1.50 -2.49 -18.01
N ARG A 27 -2.06 -1.94 -19.09
CA ARG A 27 -1.31 -1.55 -20.28
C ARG A 27 -0.40 -0.34 -20.07
N SER A 28 -0.70 0.46 -19.06
CA SER A 28 0.09 1.63 -18.69
C SER A 28 1.17 1.32 -17.64
N LEU A 29 1.29 0.08 -17.18
CA LEU A 29 2.36 -0.30 -16.28
C LEU A 29 3.70 -0.16 -16.99
N LYS A 30 4.65 0.50 -16.35
CA LYS A 30 6.01 0.63 -16.85
C LYS A 30 6.69 -0.74 -16.83
N PRO A 31 7.19 -1.24 -17.98
CA PRO A 31 7.87 -2.52 -18.03
C PRO A 31 9.17 -2.47 -17.24
N TRP A 32 9.52 -3.56 -16.57
CA TRP A 32 10.81 -3.70 -15.91
C TRP A 32 11.90 -4.03 -16.93
N THR A 33 13.04 -3.39 -16.79
CA THR A 33 14.28 -3.78 -17.46
C THR A 33 15.00 -4.85 -16.63
N GLN A 34 16.02 -5.49 -17.19
CA GLN A 34 16.84 -6.45 -16.43
C GLN A 34 17.47 -5.81 -15.19
N GLU A 35 17.87 -4.55 -15.28
CA GLU A 35 18.46 -3.80 -14.16
C GLU A 35 17.40 -3.49 -13.10
N SER A 36 16.24 -2.94 -13.49
CA SER A 36 15.17 -2.59 -12.56
C SER A 36 14.55 -3.82 -11.89
N LEU A 37 14.51 -4.99 -12.56
CA LEU A 37 14.03 -6.22 -11.94
C LEU A 37 14.79 -6.58 -10.67
N THR A 38 16.09 -6.37 -10.63
CA THR A 38 16.91 -6.69 -9.45
C THR A 38 16.70 -5.73 -8.29
N GLN A 39 16.28 -4.50 -8.58
CA GLN A 39 16.05 -3.46 -7.59
C GLN A 39 14.59 -3.37 -7.14
N ASP A 40 13.66 -3.60 -8.07
CA ASP A 40 12.24 -3.32 -7.88
C ASP A 40 11.39 -4.57 -7.62
N VAL A 41 11.97 -5.79 -7.71
CA VAL A 41 11.21 -7.03 -7.55
C VAL A 41 11.92 -7.99 -6.60
N VAL A 42 11.22 -8.39 -5.55
CA VAL A 42 11.63 -9.45 -4.62
C VAL A 42 10.63 -10.59 -4.71
N ARG A 43 11.13 -11.80 -4.92
CA ARG A 43 10.34 -13.03 -4.93
C ARG A 43 10.88 -13.98 -3.87
N GLY A 44 10.01 -14.76 -3.25
CA GLY A 44 10.41 -15.73 -2.26
C GLY A 44 9.41 -16.87 -2.11
N GLN A 45 9.84 -17.90 -1.40
CA GLN A 45 8.98 -19.00 -0.96
C GLN A 45 9.06 -19.06 0.56
N TYR A 46 7.93 -19.40 1.22
CA TYR A 46 7.99 -19.62 2.67
C TYR A 46 8.78 -20.88 3.00
N SER A 47 9.61 -20.78 4.01
CA SER A 47 10.32 -21.89 4.66
C SER A 47 9.43 -22.57 5.71
N GLY A 48 9.79 -23.76 6.15
CA GLY A 48 9.14 -24.40 7.29
C GLY A 48 9.26 -23.56 8.55
N GLY A 49 8.26 -23.61 9.40
CA GLY A 49 8.22 -22.80 10.62
C GLY A 49 6.98 -23.04 11.46
N THR A 50 6.55 -22.02 12.20
CA THR A 50 5.33 -22.05 13.01
C THR A 50 4.45 -20.87 12.62
N SER A 51 3.18 -21.14 12.33
CA SER A 51 2.17 -20.12 12.02
C SER A 51 0.94 -20.35 12.90
N GLY A 52 0.54 -19.32 13.67
CA GLY A 52 -0.58 -19.44 14.61
C GLY A 52 -0.40 -20.54 15.67
N GLY A 53 0.84 -20.84 16.09
CA GLY A 53 1.14 -21.92 17.04
C GLY A 53 1.20 -23.33 16.44
N VAL A 54 0.91 -23.48 15.13
CA VAL A 54 0.93 -24.77 14.42
C VAL A 54 2.19 -24.87 13.56
N LYS A 55 2.87 -26.03 13.62
CA LYS A 55 4.03 -26.30 12.75
C LYS A 55 3.57 -26.43 11.30
N VAL A 56 4.23 -25.73 10.41
CA VAL A 56 3.94 -25.71 8.98
C VAL A 56 5.17 -26.13 8.17
N PRO A 57 5.01 -26.94 7.10
CA PRO A 57 6.13 -27.32 6.23
C PRO A 57 6.59 -26.14 5.38
N ALA A 58 7.77 -26.26 4.76
CA ALA A 58 8.18 -25.36 3.69
C ALA A 58 7.29 -25.58 2.45
N TYR A 59 7.22 -24.58 1.57
CA TYR A 59 6.39 -24.66 0.36
C TYR A 59 6.68 -25.91 -0.48
N ARG A 60 7.96 -26.26 -0.65
CA ARG A 60 8.38 -27.43 -1.44
C ARG A 60 8.08 -28.77 -0.78
N ASP A 61 7.80 -28.75 0.54
CA ASP A 61 7.46 -29.94 1.33
C ASP A 61 5.94 -30.12 1.46
N GLU A 62 5.14 -29.22 0.87
CA GLU A 62 3.68 -29.32 0.88
C GLU A 62 3.22 -30.47 -0.05
N THR A 63 2.19 -31.18 0.36
CA THR A 63 1.61 -32.25 -0.46
C THR A 63 1.16 -31.75 -1.83
N GLY A 64 1.63 -32.42 -2.88
CA GLY A 64 1.29 -32.08 -4.28
C GLY A 64 2.15 -30.98 -4.89
N VAL A 65 3.13 -30.42 -4.17
CA VAL A 65 4.09 -29.48 -4.72
C VAL A 65 5.31 -30.21 -5.26
N ASN A 66 5.76 -29.80 -6.45
CA ASN A 66 7.01 -30.30 -7.00
C ASN A 66 8.19 -29.80 -6.13
N PRO A 67 9.07 -30.70 -5.61
CA PRO A 67 10.20 -30.30 -4.75
C PRO A 67 11.17 -29.31 -5.43
N ASN A 68 11.19 -29.26 -6.75
CA ASN A 68 12.02 -28.32 -7.52
C ASN A 68 11.22 -27.07 -7.99
N SER A 69 10.02 -26.85 -7.47
CA SER A 69 9.21 -25.71 -7.84
C SER A 69 9.91 -24.37 -7.54
N ASN A 70 9.89 -23.48 -8.52
CA ASN A 70 10.35 -22.10 -8.40
C ASN A 70 9.17 -21.11 -8.34
N THR A 71 7.94 -21.60 -8.14
CA THR A 71 6.76 -20.74 -7.99
C THR A 71 6.89 -19.92 -6.71
N GLU A 72 6.81 -18.64 -6.84
CA GLU A 72 6.84 -17.73 -5.69
C GLU A 72 5.58 -17.86 -4.84
N THR A 73 5.75 -17.82 -3.53
CA THR A 73 4.67 -17.69 -2.54
C THR A 73 4.67 -16.33 -1.86
N PHE A 74 5.65 -15.50 -2.17
CA PHE A 74 5.77 -14.12 -1.75
C PHE A 74 6.32 -13.28 -2.90
N VAL A 75 5.71 -12.12 -3.11
CA VAL A 75 6.19 -11.11 -4.05
C VAL A 75 6.10 -9.74 -3.38
N ALA A 76 7.17 -8.97 -3.48
CA ALA A 76 7.15 -7.53 -3.25
C ALA A 76 7.72 -6.84 -4.48
N LEU A 77 7.05 -5.82 -4.96
CA LEU A 77 7.48 -5.11 -6.16
C LEU A 77 7.17 -3.62 -6.08
N ARG A 78 8.00 -2.84 -6.77
CA ARG A 78 7.77 -1.44 -7.07
C ARG A 78 7.43 -1.32 -8.56
N THR A 79 6.40 -0.56 -8.89
CA THR A 79 6.02 -0.27 -10.27
C THR A 79 5.52 1.16 -10.41
N GLU A 80 5.34 1.62 -11.64
CA GLU A 80 4.79 2.93 -11.98
C GLU A 80 3.70 2.77 -13.04
N ILE A 81 2.68 3.61 -12.98
CA ILE A 81 1.66 3.71 -14.02
C ILE A 81 2.02 4.90 -14.91
N ALA A 82 2.40 4.62 -16.15
CA ALA A 82 2.86 5.61 -17.13
C ALA A 82 1.67 6.31 -17.80
N ASN A 83 0.92 7.08 -17.03
CA ASN A 83 -0.13 7.96 -17.53
C ASN A 83 -0.05 9.32 -16.82
N TRP A 84 -0.82 10.30 -17.29
CA TRP A 84 -0.75 11.68 -16.78
C TRP A 84 -1.16 11.79 -15.31
N ARG A 85 -2.13 10.97 -14.88
CA ARG A 85 -2.63 11.00 -13.49
C ARG A 85 -1.59 10.51 -12.48
N TRP A 86 -0.87 9.45 -12.85
CA TRP A 86 0.02 8.73 -11.95
C TRP A 86 1.51 8.94 -12.24
N ALA A 87 1.85 9.83 -13.19
CA ALA A 87 3.24 10.09 -13.53
C ALA A 87 4.08 10.47 -12.29
N GLY A 88 5.17 9.73 -12.06
CA GLY A 88 6.08 9.93 -10.94
C GLY A 88 5.53 9.48 -9.58
N VAL A 89 4.44 8.71 -9.53
CA VAL A 89 3.92 8.10 -8.32
C VAL A 89 4.37 6.64 -8.26
N PRO A 90 5.21 6.23 -7.31
CA PRO A 90 5.61 4.85 -7.14
C PRO A 90 4.49 4.04 -6.47
N PHE A 91 4.26 2.84 -6.97
CA PHE A 91 3.35 1.85 -6.37
C PHE A 91 4.17 0.70 -5.80
N TYR A 92 4.07 0.50 -4.49
CA TYR A 92 4.67 -0.61 -3.79
C TYR A 92 3.60 -1.65 -3.51
N ILE A 93 3.80 -2.87 -4.01
CA ILE A 93 2.85 -3.98 -3.88
C ILE A 93 3.54 -5.11 -3.16
N ARG A 94 2.89 -5.65 -2.15
CA ARG A 94 3.37 -6.81 -1.40
C ARG A 94 2.22 -7.79 -1.21
N THR A 95 2.46 -9.05 -1.54
CA THR A 95 1.52 -10.13 -1.30
C THR A 95 2.26 -11.43 -1.00
N GLY A 96 1.66 -12.33 -0.23
CA GLY A 96 2.26 -13.62 0.07
C GLY A 96 1.30 -14.57 0.73
N LYS A 97 1.69 -15.84 0.72
CA LYS A 97 1.04 -16.91 1.46
C LYS A 97 1.75 -17.11 2.80
N ARG A 98 1.05 -17.62 3.79
CA ARG A 98 1.58 -17.91 5.14
C ARG A 98 2.35 -16.74 5.77
N LEU A 99 1.88 -15.52 5.56
CA LEU A 99 2.35 -14.35 6.27
C LEU A 99 1.88 -14.39 7.73
N ALA A 100 2.52 -13.60 8.61
CA ALA A 100 2.25 -13.61 10.05
C ALA A 100 0.78 -13.30 10.43
N GLY A 101 0.06 -12.60 9.57
CA GLY A 101 -1.35 -12.27 9.76
C GLY A 101 -2.08 -12.12 8.43
N ARG A 102 -3.42 -12.18 8.51
CA ARG A 102 -4.29 -11.85 7.37
C ARG A 102 -4.53 -10.35 7.39
N ASP A 103 -3.89 -9.65 6.46
CA ASP A 103 -3.95 -8.19 6.34
C ASP A 103 -4.07 -7.82 4.86
N ALA A 104 -5.07 -7.04 4.53
CA ALA A 104 -5.20 -6.44 3.20
C ALA A 104 -5.56 -4.97 3.36
N ARG A 105 -4.64 -4.10 2.98
CA ARG A 105 -4.81 -2.65 3.09
C ARG A 105 -4.12 -1.91 1.95
N ILE A 106 -4.56 -0.68 1.75
CA ILE A 106 -3.97 0.27 0.83
C ILE A 106 -3.51 1.47 1.64
N VAL A 107 -2.26 1.86 1.47
CA VAL A 107 -1.68 3.03 2.14
C VAL A 107 -1.34 4.07 1.07
N ILE A 108 -1.92 5.25 1.18
CA ILE A 108 -1.67 6.38 0.30
C ILE A 108 -0.93 7.45 1.10
N ASN A 109 0.35 7.62 0.80
CA ASN A 109 1.14 8.69 1.38
C ASN A 109 0.99 9.94 0.50
N PHE A 110 0.49 11.02 1.07
CA PHE A 110 0.39 12.29 0.37
C PHE A 110 1.77 12.94 0.25
N ARG A 111 1.97 13.66 -0.83
CA ARG A 111 3.20 14.43 -1.01
C ARG A 111 3.32 15.48 0.11
N PRO A 112 4.52 15.76 0.59
CA PRO A 112 4.72 16.85 1.54
C PRO A 112 4.34 18.17 0.88
N THR A 113 3.98 19.16 1.70
CA THR A 113 3.74 20.52 1.23
C THR A 113 5.02 21.09 0.62
N PRO A 114 4.97 21.76 -0.53
CA PRO A 114 6.17 22.31 -1.18
C PRO A 114 6.96 23.30 -0.32
N HIS A 115 6.24 23.99 0.58
CA HIS A 115 6.81 24.91 1.53
C HIS A 115 6.10 24.74 2.88
N ALA A 116 6.85 24.28 3.88
CA ALA A 116 6.33 24.11 5.24
C ALA A 116 6.48 25.44 6.02
N ILE A 117 5.35 26.04 6.37
CA ILE A 117 5.31 27.25 7.21
C ILE A 117 5.48 26.87 8.69
N PHE A 118 5.01 25.67 9.06
CA PHE A 118 5.09 25.15 10.42
C PHE A 118 6.12 24.04 10.50
N SER A 119 6.89 24.00 11.59
CA SER A 119 7.77 22.88 11.87
C SER A 119 6.95 21.65 12.26
N SER A 120 7.35 20.48 11.78
CA SER A 120 6.83 19.20 12.27
C SER A 120 7.99 18.41 12.88
N ASN A 121 7.75 17.79 14.02
CA ASN A 121 8.72 16.91 14.68
C ASN A 121 8.63 15.47 14.15
N THR A 122 7.82 15.23 13.11
CA THR A 122 7.62 13.92 12.53
C THR A 122 8.01 13.93 11.06
N GLU A 123 8.79 12.95 10.64
CA GLU A 123 9.10 12.69 9.23
C GLU A 123 7.89 12.12 8.46
N ILE A 124 6.83 11.75 9.17
CA ILE A 124 5.64 11.13 8.61
C ILE A 124 4.69 12.22 8.13
N GLY A 125 4.53 12.33 6.82
CA GLY A 125 3.53 13.19 6.20
C GLY A 125 2.09 12.69 6.39
N ASN A 126 1.13 13.41 5.81
CA ASN A 126 -0.26 12.99 5.78
C ASN A 126 -0.41 11.68 5.00
N ARG A 127 -1.28 10.78 5.47
CA ARG A 127 -1.56 9.52 4.80
C ARG A 127 -3.01 9.07 5.01
N LEU A 128 -3.52 8.34 4.03
CA LEU A 128 -4.79 7.64 4.11
C LEU A 128 -4.52 6.13 4.09
N VAL A 129 -5.08 5.40 5.03
CA VAL A 129 -5.06 3.93 5.07
C VAL A 129 -6.48 3.45 4.82
N ILE A 130 -6.64 2.56 3.84
CA ILE A 130 -7.90 1.87 3.52
C ILE A 130 -7.71 0.42 3.95
N ASN A 131 -8.33 0.04 5.05
CA ASN A 131 -8.33 -1.32 5.55
C ASN A 131 -9.44 -2.11 4.85
N LEU A 132 -9.10 -3.30 4.33
CA LEU A 132 -10.01 -4.20 3.62
C LEU A 132 -10.15 -5.54 4.34
N GLN A 133 -9.16 -5.94 5.13
CA GLN A 133 -9.17 -7.17 5.94
C GLN A 133 -8.19 -7.02 7.10
N PRO A 134 -8.48 -7.59 8.31
CA PRO A 134 -9.68 -8.38 8.64
C PRO A 134 -10.93 -7.54 8.88
N LYS A 135 -10.80 -6.24 9.08
CA LYS A 135 -11.90 -5.28 9.26
C LYS A 135 -11.84 -4.19 8.22
N ASP A 136 -13.00 -3.80 7.70
CA ASP A 136 -13.13 -2.71 6.75
C ASP A 136 -13.10 -1.37 7.49
N GLY A 137 -12.33 -0.41 6.97
CA GLY A 137 -12.25 0.91 7.60
C GLY A 137 -11.33 1.87 6.86
N LEU A 138 -11.38 3.12 7.28
CA LEU A 138 -10.48 4.18 6.82
C LEU A 138 -9.79 4.82 8.02
N GLU A 139 -8.48 5.05 7.89
CA GLU A 139 -7.71 5.83 8.84
C GLU A 139 -7.08 7.01 8.11
N LEU A 140 -7.39 8.21 8.54
CA LEU A 140 -6.78 9.42 8.00
C LEU A 140 -5.80 10.01 9.02
N HIS A 141 -4.52 9.96 8.71
CA HIS A 141 -3.46 10.53 9.51
C HIS A 141 -3.09 11.90 8.95
N LEU A 142 -3.23 12.92 9.77
CA LEU A 142 -2.95 14.31 9.40
C LEU A 142 -1.96 14.94 10.38
N LEU A 143 -1.22 15.92 9.89
CA LEU A 143 -0.47 16.84 10.71
C LEU A 143 -1.34 18.09 10.92
N ALA A 144 -1.71 18.38 12.15
CA ALA A 144 -2.56 19.50 12.49
C ALA A 144 -1.94 20.33 13.63
N GLN A 145 -2.27 21.61 13.68
CA GLN A 145 -1.90 22.47 14.79
C GLN A 145 -2.74 22.11 16.02
N GLY A 146 -2.10 21.77 17.14
CA GLY A 146 -2.77 21.47 18.40
C GLY A 146 -3.56 22.66 18.94
N GLN A 147 -4.73 22.39 19.56
CA GLN A 147 -5.60 23.44 20.09
C GLN A 147 -4.93 24.31 21.17
N ASN A 148 -4.02 23.72 21.94
CA ASN A 148 -3.30 24.43 23.01
C ASN A 148 -2.26 25.46 22.51
N ASN A 149 -1.95 25.43 21.21
CA ASN A 149 -0.91 26.29 20.61
C ASN A 149 -1.46 27.50 19.86
N ARG A 150 -2.80 27.66 19.76
CA ARG A 150 -3.41 28.76 18.99
C ARG A 150 -3.14 30.14 19.58
N GLN A 151 -2.80 30.22 20.87
CA GLN A 151 -2.53 31.52 21.58
C GLN A 151 -1.04 31.84 21.77
N SER A 152 -0.15 30.91 21.46
CA SER A 152 1.28 31.10 21.61
C SER A 152 1.89 31.80 20.40
N ARG A 153 2.58 32.92 20.64
CA ARG A 153 3.32 33.67 19.62
C ARG A 153 4.71 33.09 19.32
N ASN A 154 5.12 32.01 20.01
CA ASN A 154 6.42 31.40 19.83
C ASN A 154 6.36 30.34 18.69
N ALA A 155 7.31 30.35 17.75
CA ALA A 155 7.39 29.44 16.63
C ALA A 155 7.44 27.94 17.07
N ALA A 156 8.08 27.64 18.21
CA ALA A 156 8.10 26.28 18.78
C ALA A 156 6.71 25.79 19.26
N ALA A 157 5.82 26.74 19.60
CA ALA A 157 4.45 26.44 20.00
C ALA A 157 3.48 26.29 18.82
N GLN A 158 3.95 26.50 17.58
CA GLN A 158 3.18 26.33 16.35
C GLN A 158 3.55 25.02 15.62
N ALA A 159 4.24 24.10 16.29
CA ALA A 159 4.58 22.79 15.72
C ALA A 159 3.31 21.98 15.42
N LEU A 160 3.33 21.29 14.27
CA LEU A 160 2.29 20.36 13.90
C LEU A 160 2.41 19.07 14.72
N ALA A 161 1.29 18.54 15.16
CA ALA A 161 1.17 17.26 15.85
C ALA A 161 0.36 16.27 15.00
N PRO A 162 0.64 14.96 15.08
CA PRO A 162 -0.13 13.96 14.39
C PRO A 162 -1.54 13.86 15.00
N VAL A 163 -2.54 13.82 14.13
CA VAL A 163 -3.95 13.57 14.44
C VAL A 163 -4.41 12.40 13.57
N GLN A 164 -5.09 11.45 14.18
CA GLN A 164 -5.68 10.31 13.49
C GLN A 164 -7.20 10.40 13.58
N LEU A 165 -7.87 10.19 12.46
CA LEU A 165 -9.31 10.06 12.33
C LEU A 165 -9.61 8.67 11.82
N ASP A 166 -10.42 7.90 12.54
CA ASP A 166 -10.80 6.55 12.19
C ASP A 166 -12.28 6.49 11.81
N LEU A 167 -12.57 5.80 10.72
CA LEU A 167 -13.91 5.47 10.26
C LEU A 167 -14.02 3.95 10.14
N ASP A 168 -14.80 3.35 11.04
CA ASP A 168 -15.11 1.92 11.02
C ASP A 168 -16.42 1.72 10.24
N PHE A 169 -16.44 0.72 9.35
CA PHE A 169 -17.61 0.35 8.57
C PHE A 169 -18.33 -0.89 9.14
N ASP A 170 -17.94 -1.35 10.33
CA ASP A 170 -18.64 -2.43 11.03
C ASP A 170 -20.11 -1.98 11.30
N LYS A 171 -21.05 -2.74 10.71
CA LYS A 171 -22.50 -2.56 10.91
C LYS A 171 -22.95 -3.27 12.15
#